data_a4b96e7fa6729bbe91f5491796aedeb6
#
_entry.id   a4b96e7fa6729bbe91f5491796aedeb6
#
_cell.length_a   1.000
_cell.length_b   1.000
_cell.length_c   1.000
_cell.angle_alpha   90.00
_cell.angle_beta   90.00
_cell.angle_gamma   90.00
#
_symmetry.space_group_name_H-M   'P 1'
#
loop_
_entity.id
_entity.type
_entity.pdbx_description
1 polymer ?
#
loop_
_entity_poly.entity_id
_entity_poly.type
_entity_poly.pdbx_seq_one_letter_code
_entity_poly.pdbx_strand_id
1 'polypeptide(L)'
;GLSSTIGFQLERQYTPLVRFLPIDLIYLIALGVVVGLLAELYTRYVLTMQRQGSRWFGDRLILRMTLSGVVLGCVYAALPDTFHNPSELKHLIGAGEADIGLALSSFVMLFFCTGLAAGSGAPGGLFMPMLTLGGALGLTCGTGVESLTGYVPTTYVFAGMGAFVAGCSRTPISAMFLAFALTKDLLILKPILVASLTSFVVARLFHPHSIYERQMGMELDSEERMEKQLNRHRRPFSPPTPPQSPKGDLS
;
A
#
# COMPACT_ATOMS: atom_id res chain seq x y z
N GLY A 1 2.63 25.74 -19.77
CA GLY A 1 2.48 25.99 -18.35
C GLY A 1 1.53 25.05 -17.61
N LEU A 2 1.33 23.80 -18.07
CA LEU A 2 0.48 22.80 -17.37
C LEU A 2 1.16 21.43 -17.22
N SER A 3 2.47 21.36 -17.54
CA SER A 3 3.23 20.09 -17.52
C SER A 3 4.00 19.82 -16.23
N SER A 4 3.94 20.72 -15.23
CA SER A 4 4.74 20.61 -14.01
C SER A 4 4.00 20.00 -12.80
N THR A 5 2.74 19.56 -12.96
CA THR A 5 1.92 19.16 -11.81
C THR A 5 1.79 17.64 -11.64
N ILE A 6 2.26 16.83 -12.58
CA ILE A 6 2.32 15.39 -12.42
C ILE A 6 3.79 14.99 -12.48
N GLY A 7 4.44 14.97 -11.31
CA GLY A 7 5.88 14.82 -11.13
C GLY A 7 6.45 13.43 -11.44
N PHE A 8 6.16 12.88 -12.60
CA PHE A 8 6.85 11.76 -13.21
C PHE A 8 7.09 12.05 -14.69
N GLN A 9 7.78 13.16 -15.00
CA GLN A 9 8.45 13.27 -16.29
C GLN A 9 9.85 12.65 -16.15
N LEU A 10 9.93 11.37 -16.47
CA LEU A 10 11.20 10.71 -16.73
C LEU A 10 11.72 11.21 -18.08
N GLU A 11 12.76 12.03 -18.02
CA GLU A 11 13.56 12.31 -19.20
C GLU A 11 14.09 10.97 -19.73
N ARG A 12 13.68 10.66 -20.95
CA ARG A 12 14.05 9.44 -21.65
C ARG A 12 15.55 9.47 -21.93
N GLN A 13 16.37 8.89 -21.08
CA GLN A 13 17.66 8.42 -21.52
C GLN A 13 17.40 7.26 -22.48
N TYR A 14 17.86 7.42 -23.70
CA TYR A 14 17.77 6.41 -24.77
C TYR A 14 18.33 5.08 -24.27
N THR A 15 17.49 4.18 -23.85
CA THR A 15 17.87 2.79 -23.66
C THR A 15 17.90 2.14 -25.03
N PRO A 16 19.04 1.55 -25.46
CA PRO A 16 19.10 0.76 -26.68
C PRO A 16 18.04 -0.34 -26.58
N LEU A 17 17.42 -0.67 -27.72
CA LEU A 17 16.43 -1.71 -27.91
C LEU A 17 16.67 -2.90 -26.96
N VAL A 18 15.94 -2.96 -25.87
CA VAL A 18 16.02 -4.08 -24.92
C VAL A 18 15.39 -5.29 -25.62
N ARG A 19 16.25 -6.14 -26.19
CA ARG A 19 15.83 -7.47 -26.64
C ARG A 19 15.51 -8.27 -25.40
N PHE A 20 14.22 -8.52 -25.14
CA PHE A 20 13.79 -9.43 -24.10
C PHE A 20 14.37 -10.83 -24.38
N LEU A 21 15.33 -11.22 -23.59
CA LEU A 21 15.81 -12.59 -23.56
C LEU A 21 14.88 -13.44 -22.68
N PRO A 22 14.74 -14.74 -22.96
CA PRO A 22 13.95 -15.62 -22.10
C PRO A 22 14.39 -15.62 -20.62
N ILE A 23 15.65 -15.32 -20.37
CA ILE A 23 16.22 -15.24 -19.02
C ILE A 23 15.66 -14.03 -18.23
N ASP A 24 15.34 -12.91 -18.90
CA ASP A 24 14.75 -11.74 -18.27
C ASP A 24 13.35 -12.06 -17.70
N LEU A 25 12.64 -12.98 -18.35
CA LEU A 25 11.34 -13.45 -17.87
C LEU A 25 11.47 -14.11 -16.49
N ILE A 26 12.51 -14.89 -16.27
CA ILE A 26 12.76 -15.56 -14.98
C ILE A 26 13.02 -14.53 -13.88
N TYR A 27 13.83 -13.51 -14.16
CA TYR A 27 14.10 -12.43 -13.20
C TYR A 27 12.85 -11.61 -12.90
N LEU A 28 12.00 -11.33 -13.91
CA LEU A 28 10.74 -10.62 -13.71
C LEU A 28 9.73 -11.44 -12.91
N ILE A 29 9.70 -12.75 -13.10
CA ILE A 29 8.88 -13.66 -12.27
C ILE A 29 9.43 -13.66 -10.84
N ALA A 30 10.74 -13.76 -10.64
CA ALA A 30 11.36 -13.71 -9.32
C ALA A 30 11.04 -12.38 -8.61
N LEU A 31 11.16 -11.24 -9.33
CA LEU A 31 10.74 -9.93 -8.85
C LEU A 31 9.27 -9.94 -8.43
N GLY A 32 8.38 -10.45 -9.29
CA GLY A 32 6.94 -10.55 -9.02
C GLY A 32 6.64 -11.37 -7.76
N VAL A 33 7.36 -12.48 -7.53
CA VAL A 33 7.22 -13.30 -6.31
C VAL A 33 7.62 -12.51 -5.07
N VAL A 34 8.81 -11.90 -5.07
CA VAL A 34 9.31 -11.11 -3.93
C VAL A 34 8.37 -9.95 -3.62
N VAL A 35 8.00 -9.19 -4.66
CA VAL A 35 7.10 -8.04 -4.52
C VAL A 35 5.71 -8.49 -4.06
N GLY A 36 5.19 -9.60 -4.54
CA GLY A 36 3.88 -10.15 -4.13
C GLY A 36 3.83 -10.53 -2.66
N LEU A 37 4.91 -11.16 -2.14
CA LEU A 37 5.05 -11.46 -0.71
C LEU A 37 5.09 -10.19 0.14
N LEU A 38 5.89 -9.21 -0.27
CA LEU A 38 6.02 -7.94 0.44
C LEU A 38 4.74 -7.08 0.35
N ALA A 39 4.02 -7.13 -0.75
CA ALA A 39 2.72 -6.47 -0.92
C ALA A 39 1.65 -7.04 0.03
N GLU A 40 1.61 -8.36 0.22
CA GLU A 40 0.70 -8.97 1.21
C GLU A 40 1.15 -8.65 2.64
N LEU A 41 2.46 -8.66 2.93
CA LEU A 41 2.98 -8.24 4.22
C LEU A 41 2.62 -6.78 4.53
N TYR A 42 2.79 -5.89 3.56
CA TYR A 42 2.40 -4.48 3.66
C TYR A 42 0.89 -4.33 3.92
N THR A 43 0.07 -5.06 3.18
CA THR A 43 -1.38 -5.05 3.35
C THR A 43 -1.77 -5.46 4.77
N ARG A 44 -1.20 -6.55 5.29
CA ARG A 44 -1.44 -7.00 6.67
C ARG A 44 -0.98 -5.98 7.70
N TYR A 45 0.19 -5.39 7.49
CA TYR A 45 0.74 -4.37 8.39
C TYR A 45 -0.16 -3.13 8.46
N VAL A 46 -0.54 -2.55 7.31
CA VAL A 46 -1.43 -1.37 7.24
C VAL A 46 -2.76 -1.64 7.93
N LEU A 47 -3.41 -2.78 7.63
CA LEU A 47 -4.69 -3.15 8.25
C LEU A 47 -4.56 -3.40 9.77
N THR A 48 -3.43 -3.95 10.20
CA THR A 48 -3.16 -4.16 11.62
C THR A 48 -2.99 -2.84 12.34
N MET A 49 -2.26 -1.88 11.74
CA MET A 49 -2.09 -0.53 12.30
C MET A 49 -3.43 0.21 12.39
N GLN A 50 -4.29 0.10 11.38
CA GLN A 50 -5.63 0.67 11.42
C GLN A 50 -6.48 0.07 12.56
N ARG A 51 -6.49 -1.25 12.70
CA ARG A 51 -7.20 -1.95 13.79
C ARG A 51 -6.65 -1.57 15.17
N GLN A 52 -5.34 -1.52 15.31
CA GLN A 52 -4.70 -1.19 16.56
C GLN A 52 -5.00 0.26 16.96
N GLY A 53 -4.89 1.19 16.00
CA GLY A 53 -5.20 2.60 16.24
C GLY A 53 -6.66 2.80 16.71
N SER A 54 -7.64 2.11 16.10
CA SER A 54 -9.02 2.18 16.51
C SER A 54 -9.28 1.53 17.90
N ARG A 55 -8.53 0.50 18.25
CA ARG A 55 -8.66 -0.17 19.55
C ARG A 55 -8.08 0.65 20.71
N TRP A 56 -6.92 1.30 20.51
CA TRP A 56 -6.22 2.00 21.59
C TRP A 56 -6.85 3.36 21.91
N PHE A 57 -7.30 4.06 20.88
CA PHE A 57 -7.82 5.43 21.04
C PHE A 57 -9.34 5.53 21.00
N GLY A 58 -10.07 4.45 20.66
CA GLY A 58 -11.52 4.46 20.55
C GLY A 58 -12.03 5.63 19.69
N ASP A 59 -12.99 6.38 20.23
CA ASP A 59 -13.59 7.54 19.54
C ASP A 59 -12.75 8.82 19.57
N ARG A 60 -11.55 8.80 20.19
CA ARG A 60 -10.68 9.98 20.29
C ARG A 60 -9.83 10.17 19.04
N LEU A 61 -10.49 10.43 17.91
CA LEU A 61 -9.86 10.58 16.60
C LEU A 61 -8.79 11.69 16.61
N ILE A 62 -9.07 12.85 17.21
CA ILE A 62 -8.15 14.00 17.27
C ILE A 62 -6.85 13.62 17.97
N LEU A 63 -6.93 12.95 19.12
CA LEU A 63 -5.74 12.52 19.88
C LEU A 63 -4.90 11.51 19.07
N ARG A 64 -5.55 10.59 18.39
CA ARG A 64 -4.91 9.58 17.53
C ARG A 64 -4.19 10.23 16.35
N MET A 65 -4.82 11.18 15.66
CA MET A 65 -4.20 11.94 14.56
C MET A 65 -3.02 12.77 15.04
N THR A 66 -3.18 13.50 16.16
CA THR A 66 -2.12 14.35 16.72
C THR A 66 -0.91 13.50 17.12
N LEU A 67 -1.11 12.39 17.83
CA LEU A 67 0.01 11.55 18.27
C LEU A 67 0.74 10.92 17.07
N SER A 68 -0.01 10.41 16.08
CA SER A 68 0.60 9.87 14.85
C SER A 68 1.34 10.96 14.07
N GLY A 69 0.79 12.18 14.01
CA GLY A 69 1.45 13.32 13.37
C GLY A 69 2.75 13.72 14.07
N VAL A 70 2.75 13.75 15.40
CA VAL A 70 3.98 14.02 16.19
C VAL A 70 5.03 12.94 15.95
N VAL A 71 4.64 11.65 16.00
CA VAL A 71 5.58 10.55 15.75
C VAL A 71 6.15 10.63 14.33
N LEU A 72 5.30 10.82 13.32
CA LEU A 72 5.75 10.99 11.93
C LEU A 72 6.66 12.22 11.77
N GLY A 73 6.29 13.35 12.40
CA GLY A 73 7.11 14.56 12.40
C GLY A 73 8.50 14.35 13.02
N CYS A 74 8.56 13.64 14.15
CA CYS A 74 9.85 13.28 14.77
C CYS A 74 10.68 12.34 13.89
N VAL A 75 10.04 11.35 13.26
CA VAL A 75 10.73 10.46 12.31
C VAL A 75 11.27 11.25 11.13
N TYR A 76 10.46 12.12 10.52
CA TYR A 76 10.92 12.97 9.43
C TYR A 76 12.04 13.92 9.85
N ALA A 77 11.96 14.55 11.03
CA ALA A 77 13.01 15.43 11.52
C ALA A 77 14.34 14.72 11.82
N ALA A 78 14.30 13.42 12.14
CA ALA A 78 15.49 12.61 12.39
C ALA A 78 16.12 12.03 11.11
N LEU A 79 15.45 12.16 9.96
CA LEU A 79 15.92 11.61 8.69
C LEU A 79 16.88 12.55 7.97
N PRO A 80 17.82 12.00 7.16
CA PRO A 80 18.68 12.79 6.29
C PRO A 80 17.89 13.67 5.31
N ASP A 81 18.48 14.79 4.89
CA ASP A 81 17.85 15.78 4.01
C ASP A 81 17.31 15.19 2.70
N THR A 82 17.93 14.13 2.19
CA THR A 82 17.48 13.39 1.00
C THR A 82 16.03 12.88 1.13
N PHE A 83 15.57 12.59 2.34
CA PHE A 83 14.20 12.11 2.59
C PHE A 83 13.19 13.23 2.79
N HIS A 84 13.65 14.47 3.04
CA HIS A 84 12.77 15.63 3.20
C HIS A 84 12.15 16.10 1.88
N ASN A 85 12.72 15.68 0.74
CA ASN A 85 12.22 16.02 -0.58
C ASN A 85 11.63 14.80 -1.30
N PRO A 86 10.33 14.46 -1.07
CA PRO A 86 9.72 13.27 -1.66
C PRO A 86 9.69 13.27 -3.18
N SER A 87 9.74 14.45 -3.80
CA SER A 87 9.75 14.58 -5.26
C SER A 87 11.11 14.19 -5.84
N GLU A 88 12.18 14.58 -5.21
CA GLU A 88 13.55 14.25 -5.59
C GLU A 88 13.82 12.74 -5.40
N LEU A 89 13.41 12.19 -4.26
CA LEU A 89 13.52 10.76 -3.98
C LEU A 89 12.79 9.92 -5.04
N LYS A 90 11.57 10.31 -5.44
CA LYS A 90 10.83 9.65 -6.51
C LYS A 90 11.52 9.78 -7.85
N HIS A 91 12.13 10.92 -8.13
CA HIS A 91 12.89 11.14 -9.36
C HIS A 91 14.12 10.25 -9.42
N LEU A 92 14.92 10.20 -8.36
CA LEU A 92 16.11 9.35 -8.25
C LEU A 92 15.77 7.86 -8.39
N ILE A 93 14.71 7.40 -7.73
CA ILE A 93 14.23 6.02 -7.84
C ILE A 93 13.73 5.75 -9.27
N GLY A 94 12.95 6.65 -9.84
CA GLY A 94 12.37 6.50 -11.18
C GLY A 94 13.40 6.54 -12.30
N ALA A 95 14.46 7.34 -12.16
CA ALA A 95 15.56 7.42 -13.10
C ALA A 95 16.54 6.23 -13.00
N GLY A 96 16.46 5.43 -11.92
CA GLY A 96 17.41 4.35 -11.66
C GLY A 96 18.79 4.81 -11.19
N GLU A 97 18.90 6.07 -10.77
CA GLU A 97 20.16 6.69 -10.31
C GLU A 97 20.40 6.55 -8.80
N ALA A 98 19.40 6.08 -8.07
CA ALA A 98 19.53 5.90 -6.63
C ALA A 98 20.41 4.68 -6.30
N ASP A 99 21.28 4.84 -5.31
CA ASP A 99 22.05 3.72 -4.77
C ASP A 99 21.14 2.70 -4.09
N ILE A 100 21.56 1.41 -4.08
CA ILE A 100 20.80 0.31 -3.46
C ILE A 100 20.49 0.62 -2.00
N GLY A 101 21.44 1.20 -1.26
CA GLY A 101 21.25 1.59 0.14
C GLY A 101 20.15 2.63 0.32
N LEU A 102 20.09 3.62 -0.58
CA LEU A 102 19.03 4.63 -0.57
C LEU A 102 17.68 4.03 -0.94
N ALA A 103 17.62 3.16 -1.94
CA ALA A 103 16.39 2.49 -2.35
C ALA A 103 15.80 1.61 -1.24
N LEU A 104 16.65 0.80 -0.59
CA LEU A 104 16.23 -0.10 0.49
C LEU A 104 15.83 0.67 1.74
N SER A 105 16.59 1.70 2.14
CA SER A 105 16.23 2.55 3.29
C SER A 105 14.94 3.33 3.04
N SER A 106 14.72 3.81 1.81
CA SER A 106 13.46 4.45 1.41
C SER A 106 12.28 3.49 1.49
N PHE A 107 12.47 2.24 1.05
CA PHE A 107 11.44 1.21 1.17
C PHE A 107 11.06 0.97 2.62
N VAL A 108 12.04 0.71 3.49
CA VAL A 108 11.80 0.42 4.91
C VAL A 108 11.11 1.60 5.60
N MET A 109 11.66 2.80 5.40
CA MET A 109 11.09 4.02 5.98
C MET A 109 9.64 4.23 5.52
N LEU A 110 9.40 4.21 4.21
CA LEU A 110 8.07 4.47 3.66
C LEU A 110 7.07 3.38 4.08
N PHE A 111 7.52 2.14 4.19
CA PHE A 111 6.73 1.02 4.70
C PHE A 111 6.20 1.30 6.11
N PHE A 112 7.07 1.72 7.02
CA PHE A 112 6.67 2.00 8.40
C PHE A 112 5.86 3.30 8.51
N CYS A 113 6.27 4.38 7.86
CA CYS A 113 5.58 5.67 7.89
C CYS A 113 4.15 5.57 7.34
N THR A 114 3.93 4.83 6.24
CA THR A 114 2.58 4.66 5.69
C THR A 114 1.67 3.85 6.58
N GLY A 115 2.19 2.84 7.28
CA GLY A 115 1.41 2.10 8.27
C GLY A 115 1.02 2.96 9.47
N LEU A 116 1.92 3.79 9.98
CA LEU A 116 1.63 4.76 11.04
C LEU A 116 0.58 5.79 10.58
N ALA A 117 0.75 6.34 9.38
CA ALA A 117 -0.22 7.28 8.80
C ALA A 117 -1.59 6.63 8.62
N ALA A 118 -1.67 5.42 8.09
CA ALA A 118 -2.91 4.66 7.98
C ALA A 118 -3.53 4.36 9.36
N GLY A 119 -2.69 4.05 10.34
CA GLY A 119 -3.06 3.84 11.74
C GLY A 119 -3.65 5.07 12.41
N SER A 120 -3.36 6.28 11.96
CA SER A 120 -3.89 7.54 12.53
C SER A 120 -5.39 7.74 12.32
N GLY A 121 -5.98 7.07 11.30
CA GLY A 121 -7.36 7.31 10.88
C GLY A 121 -7.55 8.58 10.06
N ALA A 122 -6.47 9.26 9.70
CA ALA A 122 -6.52 10.37 8.76
C ALA A 122 -6.93 9.86 7.37
N PRO A 123 -7.81 10.58 6.66
CA PRO A 123 -8.14 10.23 5.28
C PRO A 123 -6.88 10.42 4.42
N GLY A 124 -6.44 9.37 3.77
CA GLY A 124 -5.25 9.39 2.92
C GLY A 124 -5.25 8.25 1.92
N GLY A 125 -4.66 8.49 0.74
CA GLY A 125 -4.52 7.49 -0.31
C GLY A 125 -3.29 6.61 -0.09
N LEU A 126 -3.47 5.29 -0.15
CA LEU A 126 -2.37 4.33 -0.09
C LEU A 126 -1.67 4.13 -1.44
N PHE A 127 -2.25 4.67 -2.50
CA PHE A 127 -1.83 4.41 -3.87
C PHE A 127 -0.41 4.92 -4.18
N MET A 128 -0.13 6.20 -3.87
CA MET A 128 1.21 6.77 -4.10
C MET A 128 2.32 6.07 -3.30
N PRO A 129 2.12 5.78 -2.00
CA PRO A 129 3.06 4.94 -1.26
C PRO A 129 3.31 3.57 -1.89
N MET A 130 2.28 2.89 -2.38
CA MET A 130 2.43 1.59 -3.05
C MET A 130 3.31 1.67 -4.30
N LEU A 131 3.13 2.71 -5.12
CA LEU A 131 3.98 2.95 -6.29
C LEU A 131 5.43 3.16 -5.90
N THR A 132 5.68 4.01 -4.92
CA THR A 132 7.04 4.34 -4.47
C THR A 132 7.73 3.13 -3.83
N LEU A 133 7.01 2.35 -3.02
CA LEU A 133 7.50 1.10 -2.44
C LEU A 133 7.86 0.08 -3.53
N GLY A 134 6.97 -0.07 -4.51
CA GLY A 134 7.22 -0.96 -5.65
C GLY A 134 8.42 -0.52 -6.49
N GLY A 135 8.56 0.79 -6.72
CA GLY A 135 9.70 1.35 -7.43
C GLY A 135 11.03 1.13 -6.71
N ALA A 136 11.06 1.36 -5.40
CA ALA A 136 12.26 1.12 -4.57
C ALA A 136 12.69 -0.36 -4.58
N LEU A 137 11.73 -1.29 -4.48
CA LEU A 137 11.99 -2.74 -4.60
C LEU A 137 12.46 -3.11 -6.01
N GLY A 138 11.80 -2.56 -7.02
CA GLY A 138 12.18 -2.77 -8.42
C GLY A 138 13.60 -2.30 -8.69
N LEU A 139 14.00 -1.13 -8.17
CA LEU A 139 15.36 -0.62 -8.28
C LEU A 139 16.35 -1.53 -7.56
N THR A 140 16.08 -1.91 -6.30
CA THR A 140 16.96 -2.79 -5.53
C THR A 140 17.19 -4.13 -6.23
N CYS A 141 16.14 -4.74 -6.77
CA CYS A 141 16.27 -5.98 -7.53
C CYS A 141 16.93 -5.75 -8.90
N GLY A 142 16.61 -4.64 -9.58
CA GLY A 142 17.13 -4.29 -10.88
C GLY A 142 18.64 -4.08 -10.87
N THR A 143 19.17 -3.35 -9.89
CA THR A 143 20.62 -3.17 -9.69
C THR A 143 21.33 -4.48 -9.34
N GLY A 144 20.67 -5.37 -8.60
CA GLY A 144 21.18 -6.72 -8.37
C GLY A 144 21.30 -7.54 -9.66
N VAL A 145 20.32 -7.42 -10.55
CA VAL A 145 20.31 -8.12 -11.85
C VAL A 145 21.25 -7.46 -12.85
N GLU A 146 21.40 -6.12 -12.84
CA GLU A 146 22.33 -5.38 -13.67
C GLU A 146 23.77 -5.86 -13.50
N SER A 147 24.18 -6.12 -12.25
CA SER A 147 25.51 -6.66 -11.94
C SER A 147 25.78 -8.04 -12.58
N LEU A 148 24.71 -8.78 -12.91
CA LEU A 148 24.77 -10.13 -13.51
C LEU A 148 24.55 -10.11 -15.03
N THR A 149 23.73 -9.20 -15.54
CA THR A 149 23.25 -9.20 -16.94
C THR A 149 23.65 -7.97 -17.74
N GLY A 150 24.07 -6.87 -17.07
CA GLY A 150 24.41 -5.60 -17.73
C GLY A 150 23.22 -4.82 -18.27
N TYR A 151 22.00 -5.13 -17.82
CA TYR A 151 20.77 -4.43 -18.23
C TYR A 151 20.42 -3.26 -17.31
N VAL A 152 19.74 -2.26 -17.89
CA VAL A 152 19.39 -1.02 -17.19
C VAL A 152 18.30 -1.23 -16.14
N PRO A 153 18.46 -0.71 -14.91
CA PRO A 153 17.55 -0.91 -13.79
C PRO A 153 16.14 -0.35 -13.99
N THR A 154 15.97 0.65 -14.85
CA THR A 154 14.73 1.42 -15.03
C THR A 154 13.50 0.54 -15.35
N THR A 155 13.68 -0.51 -16.16
CA THR A 155 12.59 -1.45 -16.48
C THR A 155 12.08 -2.19 -15.23
N TYR A 156 13.00 -2.57 -14.34
CA TYR A 156 12.66 -3.25 -13.08
C TYR A 156 11.96 -2.32 -12.10
N VAL A 157 12.30 -1.02 -12.11
CA VAL A 157 11.59 0.00 -11.30
C VAL A 157 10.11 0.02 -11.65
N PHE A 158 9.77 0.14 -12.95
CA PHE A 158 8.38 0.17 -13.39
C PHE A 158 7.66 -1.17 -13.23
N ALA A 159 8.37 -2.27 -13.46
CA ALA A 159 7.83 -3.61 -13.20
C ALA A 159 7.52 -3.79 -11.71
N GLY A 160 8.38 -3.31 -10.81
CA GLY A 160 8.17 -3.32 -9.37
C GLY A 160 6.99 -2.43 -8.94
N MET A 161 6.87 -1.22 -9.51
CA MET A 161 5.71 -0.33 -9.26
C MET A 161 4.39 -1.02 -9.60
N GLY A 162 4.28 -1.57 -10.81
CA GLY A 162 3.09 -2.30 -11.24
C GLY A 162 2.81 -3.55 -10.42
N ALA A 163 3.86 -4.32 -10.11
CA ALA A 163 3.75 -5.54 -9.32
C ALA A 163 3.27 -5.27 -7.89
N PHE A 164 3.78 -4.22 -7.23
CA PHE A 164 3.37 -3.88 -5.86
C PHE A 164 1.92 -3.42 -5.79
N VAL A 165 1.51 -2.55 -6.73
CA VAL A 165 0.10 -2.13 -6.85
C VAL A 165 -0.79 -3.33 -7.12
N ALA A 166 -0.44 -4.19 -8.10
CA ALA A 166 -1.21 -5.38 -8.42
C ALA A 166 -1.33 -6.35 -7.25
N GLY A 167 -0.26 -6.53 -6.48
CA GLY A 167 -0.23 -7.35 -5.27
C GLY A 167 -1.15 -6.81 -4.16
N CYS A 168 -1.20 -5.49 -3.93
CA CYS A 168 -2.05 -4.88 -2.90
C CYS A 168 -3.51 -4.75 -3.34
N SER A 169 -3.76 -4.22 -4.55
CA SER A 169 -5.10 -3.90 -5.04
C SER A 169 -5.84 -5.08 -5.70
N ARG A 170 -5.12 -6.16 -6.02
CA ARG A 170 -5.64 -7.33 -6.77
C ARG A 170 -6.11 -6.99 -8.20
N THR A 171 -5.56 -5.93 -8.80
CA THR A 171 -5.92 -5.44 -10.14
C THR A 171 -4.71 -5.36 -11.07
N PRO A 172 -4.17 -6.49 -11.58
CA PRO A 172 -2.95 -6.50 -12.38
C PRO A 172 -3.06 -5.73 -13.69
N ILE A 173 -4.23 -5.75 -14.32
CA ILE A 173 -4.47 -5.04 -15.58
C ILE A 173 -4.47 -3.52 -15.36
N SER A 174 -5.14 -3.05 -14.31
CA SER A 174 -5.15 -1.62 -13.95
C SER A 174 -3.75 -1.13 -13.60
N ALA A 175 -2.98 -1.93 -12.87
CA ALA A 175 -1.58 -1.63 -12.53
C ALA A 175 -0.69 -1.49 -13.78
N MET A 176 -0.90 -2.35 -14.78
CA MET A 176 -0.20 -2.30 -16.07
C MET A 176 -0.53 -1.00 -16.82
N PHE A 177 -1.83 -0.66 -16.96
CA PHE A 177 -2.25 0.56 -17.65
C PHE A 177 -1.77 1.82 -16.94
N LEU A 178 -1.74 1.80 -15.61
CA LEU A 178 -1.20 2.90 -14.83
C LEU A 178 0.28 3.11 -15.10
N ALA A 179 1.08 2.05 -15.04
CA ALA A 179 2.49 2.13 -15.34
C ALA A 179 2.73 2.59 -16.79
N PHE A 180 1.90 2.16 -17.74
CA PHE A 180 1.91 2.66 -19.11
C PHE A 180 1.59 4.17 -19.18
N ALA A 181 0.60 4.64 -18.42
CA ALA A 181 0.26 6.07 -18.38
C ALA A 181 1.41 6.94 -17.86
N LEU A 182 2.24 6.39 -16.96
CA LEU A 182 3.43 7.06 -16.42
C LEU A 182 4.60 7.07 -17.42
N THR A 183 4.83 5.98 -18.13
CA THR A 183 6.00 5.81 -19.02
C THR A 183 5.73 6.21 -20.46
N LYS A 184 4.48 6.07 -20.93
CA LYS A 184 4.07 6.20 -22.34
C LYS A 184 4.85 5.32 -23.30
N ASP A 185 5.47 4.25 -22.80
CA ASP A 185 6.27 3.31 -23.57
C ASP A 185 5.64 1.93 -23.61
N LEU A 186 5.28 1.48 -24.82
CA LEU A 186 4.67 0.17 -25.04
C LEU A 186 5.63 -1.01 -24.81
N LEU A 187 6.93 -0.79 -24.92
CA LEU A 187 7.93 -1.84 -24.73
C LEU A 187 7.99 -2.31 -23.26
N ILE A 188 7.74 -1.40 -22.33
CA ILE A 188 7.76 -1.67 -20.89
C ILE A 188 6.49 -2.40 -20.43
N LEU A 189 5.42 -2.46 -21.25
CA LEU A 189 4.18 -3.13 -20.89
C LEU A 189 4.38 -4.62 -20.59
N LYS A 190 5.21 -5.31 -21.38
CA LYS A 190 5.44 -6.75 -21.22
C LYS A 190 6.05 -7.10 -19.87
N PRO A 191 7.20 -6.50 -19.47
CA PRO A 191 7.79 -6.75 -18.15
C PRO A 191 6.85 -6.40 -16.99
N ILE A 192 6.15 -5.27 -17.09
CA ILE A 192 5.19 -4.86 -16.06
C ILE A 192 4.05 -5.88 -15.93
N LEU A 193 3.51 -6.36 -17.05
CA LEU A 193 2.43 -7.35 -17.04
C LEU A 193 2.88 -8.66 -16.37
N VAL A 194 4.06 -9.17 -16.74
CA VAL A 194 4.60 -10.41 -16.16
C VAL A 194 4.79 -10.28 -14.65
N ALA A 195 5.48 -9.21 -14.20
CA ALA A 195 5.72 -8.98 -12.79
C ALA A 195 4.41 -8.75 -12.00
N SER A 196 3.47 -7.98 -12.57
CA SER A 196 2.16 -7.69 -11.97
C SER A 196 1.28 -8.92 -11.84
N LEU A 197 1.21 -9.76 -12.88
CA LEU A 197 0.45 -11.02 -12.84
C LEU A 197 1.05 -11.98 -11.81
N THR A 198 2.37 -12.12 -11.79
CA THR A 198 3.06 -12.98 -10.82
C THR A 198 2.81 -12.51 -9.40
N SER A 199 2.98 -11.22 -9.13
CA SER A 199 2.72 -10.62 -7.82
C SER A 199 1.25 -10.81 -7.39
N PHE A 200 0.31 -10.58 -8.30
CA PHE A 200 -1.12 -10.82 -8.06
C PHE A 200 -1.39 -12.26 -7.67
N VAL A 201 -0.87 -13.24 -8.43
CA VAL A 201 -1.07 -14.66 -8.13
C VAL A 201 -0.51 -15.01 -6.77
N VAL A 202 0.74 -14.63 -6.48
CA VAL A 202 1.40 -14.88 -5.19
C VAL A 202 0.60 -14.28 -4.04
N ALA A 203 0.24 -13.01 -4.15
CA ALA A 203 -0.49 -12.33 -3.09
C ALA A 203 -1.91 -12.91 -2.89
N ARG A 204 -2.57 -13.37 -3.97
CA ARG A 204 -3.88 -14.02 -3.92
C ARG A 204 -3.84 -15.40 -3.25
N LEU A 205 -2.73 -16.13 -3.34
CA LEU A 205 -2.56 -17.39 -2.62
C LEU A 205 -2.65 -17.22 -1.09
N PHE A 206 -2.22 -16.09 -0.56
CA PHE A 206 -2.31 -15.80 0.87
C PHE A 206 -3.66 -15.23 1.28
N HIS A 207 -4.27 -14.37 0.44
CA HIS A 207 -5.56 -13.77 0.72
C HIS A 207 -6.26 -13.34 -0.58
N PRO A 208 -7.54 -13.72 -0.81
CA PRO A 208 -8.23 -13.43 -2.07
C PRO A 208 -8.64 -11.96 -2.22
N HIS A 209 -8.90 -11.24 -1.10
CA HIS A 209 -9.42 -9.88 -1.11
C HIS A 209 -8.32 -8.83 -1.16
N SER A 210 -8.60 -7.72 -1.87
CA SER A 210 -7.73 -6.55 -1.97
C SER A 210 -7.62 -5.80 -0.63
N ILE A 211 -6.61 -4.93 -0.52
CA ILE A 211 -6.47 -4.04 0.64
C ILE A 211 -7.72 -3.18 0.84
N TYR A 212 -8.32 -2.68 -0.25
CA TYR A 212 -9.50 -1.81 -0.21
C TYR A 212 -10.75 -2.55 0.24
N GLU A 213 -10.98 -3.78 -0.25
CA GLU A 213 -12.09 -4.61 0.21
C GLU A 213 -11.97 -4.94 1.69
N ARG A 214 -10.76 -5.22 2.15
CA ARG A 214 -10.49 -5.51 3.57
C ARG A 214 -10.66 -4.27 4.45
N GLN A 215 -10.32 -3.06 3.96
CA GLN A 215 -10.58 -1.80 4.66
C GLN A 215 -12.08 -1.54 4.76
N MET A 216 -12.82 -1.66 3.66
CA MET A 216 -14.28 -1.49 3.64
C MET A 216 -14.98 -2.47 4.59
N GLY A 217 -14.56 -3.73 4.61
CA GLY A 217 -15.09 -4.71 5.56
C GLY A 217 -14.88 -4.31 7.02
N MET A 218 -13.73 -3.70 7.36
CA MET A 218 -13.49 -3.19 8.72
C MET A 218 -14.37 -1.99 9.08
N GLU A 219 -14.65 -1.10 8.12
CA GLU A 219 -15.52 0.06 8.31
C GLU A 219 -16.96 -0.39 8.56
N LEU A 220 -17.49 -1.29 7.75
CA LEU A 220 -18.84 -1.86 7.92
C LEU A 220 -18.99 -2.57 9.26
N ASP A 221 -18.02 -3.38 9.67
CA ASP A 221 -18.01 -4.03 10.99
C ASP A 221 -18.04 -3.01 12.15
N SER A 222 -17.38 -1.87 11.98
CA SER A 222 -17.35 -0.80 12.99
C SER A 222 -18.68 -0.06 13.07
N GLU A 223 -19.32 0.22 11.94
CA GLU A 223 -20.64 0.85 11.85
C GLU A 223 -21.73 -0.04 12.49
N GLU A 224 -21.74 -1.33 12.16
CA GLU A 224 -22.68 -2.28 12.76
C GLU A 224 -22.55 -2.36 14.30
N ARG A 225 -21.31 -2.30 14.79
CA ARG A 225 -21.07 -2.30 16.26
C ARG A 225 -21.61 -1.03 16.90
N MET A 226 -21.40 0.13 16.29
CA MET A 226 -21.95 1.40 16.78
C MET A 226 -23.47 1.40 16.77
N GLU A 227 -24.09 0.92 15.70
CA GLU A 227 -25.54 0.82 15.60
C GLU A 227 -26.14 -0.12 16.68
N LYS A 228 -25.51 -1.28 16.88
CA LYS A 228 -25.90 -2.22 17.96
C LYS A 228 -25.78 -1.59 19.34
N GLN A 229 -24.76 -0.77 19.59
CA GLN A 229 -24.60 -0.04 20.85
C GLN A 229 -25.69 1.02 21.04
N LEU A 230 -25.96 1.84 20.00
CA LEU A 230 -27.02 2.85 20.02
C LEU A 230 -28.39 2.21 20.25
N ASN A 231 -28.69 1.09 19.62
CA ASN A 231 -29.96 0.36 19.80
C ASN A 231 -30.08 -0.26 21.18
N ARG A 232 -28.99 -0.66 21.83
CA ARG A 232 -29.00 -1.09 23.23
C ARG A 232 -29.38 0.05 24.20
N HIS A 233 -28.90 1.27 23.94
CA HIS A 233 -29.23 2.44 24.75
C HIS A 233 -30.62 2.99 24.46
N ARG A 234 -31.18 2.70 23.28
CA ARG A 234 -32.55 3.09 22.89
C ARG A 234 -33.62 2.09 23.25
N ARG A 235 -33.31 0.95 23.89
CA ARG A 235 -34.37 0.06 24.39
C ARG A 235 -35.24 0.84 25.37
N PRO A 236 -36.55 1.02 25.10
CA PRO A 236 -37.44 1.69 26.03
C PRO A 236 -37.43 0.92 27.32
N PHE A 237 -37.38 1.64 28.44
CA PHE A 237 -37.57 1.11 29.77
C PHE A 237 -38.89 0.31 29.77
N SER A 238 -38.77 -1.01 29.77
CA SER A 238 -39.96 -1.86 29.99
C SER A 238 -40.38 -1.67 31.44
N PRO A 239 -41.55 -1.07 31.73
CA PRO A 239 -41.98 -0.93 33.08
C PRO A 239 -42.04 -2.32 33.72
N PRO A 240 -41.70 -2.45 35.02
CA PRO A 240 -41.76 -3.72 35.71
C PRO A 240 -43.17 -4.26 35.63
N THR A 241 -43.31 -5.53 35.25
CA THR A 241 -44.57 -6.23 35.16
C THR A 241 -45.28 -6.10 36.55
N PRO A 242 -46.52 -5.59 36.61
CA PRO A 242 -47.22 -5.49 37.88
C PRO A 242 -47.31 -6.87 38.54
N PRO A 243 -47.18 -6.94 39.88
CA PRO A 243 -47.27 -8.21 40.58
C PRO A 243 -48.61 -8.87 40.27
N GLN A 244 -48.55 -10.12 39.81
CA GLN A 244 -49.75 -10.92 39.59
C GLN A 244 -50.45 -11.05 40.90
N SER A 245 -51.70 -10.60 40.99
CA SER A 245 -52.55 -10.79 42.16
C SER A 245 -52.72 -12.30 42.45
N PRO A 246 -52.53 -12.74 43.64
CA PRO A 246 -52.78 -14.15 43.99
C PRO A 246 -54.20 -14.53 43.60
N LYS A 247 -54.33 -15.55 42.76
CA LYS A 247 -55.63 -16.17 42.49
C LYS A 247 -56.16 -16.69 43.87
N GLY A 248 -57.14 -16.02 44.34
CA GLY A 248 -57.87 -16.48 45.54
C GLY A 248 -58.52 -17.85 45.26
N ASP A 249 -58.05 -18.86 45.96
CA ASP A 249 -58.79 -20.11 46.13
C ASP A 249 -60.06 -19.77 46.86
N LEU A 250 -61.18 -19.82 46.14
CA LEU A 250 -62.53 -19.96 46.76
C LEU A 250 -63.04 -21.36 46.41
N SER A 251 -62.89 -22.20 47.37
CA SER A 251 -63.61 -23.50 47.57
C SER A 251 -65.11 -23.36 47.49
#